data_0ea5770e35b3fda9a40204f145716d44
#
_entry.id   0ea5770e35b3fda9a40204f145716d44
#
_cell.length_a   1.000
_cell.length_b   1.000
_cell.length_c   1.000
_cell.angle_alpha   90.00
_cell.angle_beta   90.00
_cell.angle_gamma   90.00
#
_symmetry.space_group_name_H-M   'P 1'
#
loop_
_entity.id
_entity.type
_entity.pdbx_description
1 polymer ?
#
loop_
_entity_poly.entity_id
_entity_poly.type
_entity_poly.pdbx_seq_one_letter_code
_entity_poly.pdbx_strand_id
1 'polypeptide(L)'
;AVATFETTAAGPYHFNFHHGDLGNFTAIGPSGSGKTVIVNFLLAQARRFAPRIVFFDKDRGAELFIRAIGGVYDVLRPGVPSRMNPLRLADTADNRRFLMEWIAQLVSSDGAPVTAEETAQIKEAVDASMAAPQAYRQLSSFVELLRGSDRPHAKDLYARMRPWWGKGEHAWLFDNPADEIDLSRDAIGFDMTRLLDDPVLRTPAMM
;
A
#
# COMPACT_ATOMS: atom_id res chain seq x y z
N ALA A 1 -6.44 -5.49 -30.32
CA ALA A 1 -7.29 -5.77 -29.16
C ALA A 1 -6.57 -6.67 -28.16
N VAL A 2 -6.84 -6.49 -26.89
CA VAL A 2 -6.34 -7.38 -25.82
C VAL A 2 -7.10 -8.70 -25.87
N ALA A 3 -8.41 -8.65 -26.03
CA ALA A 3 -9.26 -9.81 -26.17
C ALA A 3 -10.42 -9.51 -27.13
N THR A 4 -11.02 -10.54 -27.68
CA THR A 4 -12.22 -10.44 -28.50
C THR A 4 -13.31 -11.30 -27.86
N PHE A 5 -14.46 -10.71 -27.66
CA PHE A 5 -15.66 -11.33 -27.10
C PHE A 5 -16.78 -11.34 -28.12
N GLU A 6 -17.76 -12.19 -27.94
CA GLU A 6 -19.00 -12.17 -28.68
C GLU A 6 -20.00 -11.27 -27.97
N THR A 7 -20.69 -10.41 -28.70
CA THR A 7 -21.81 -9.63 -28.20
C THR A 7 -23.11 -10.43 -28.24
N THR A 8 -24.15 -9.97 -27.56
CA THR A 8 -25.48 -10.58 -27.61
C THR A 8 -26.10 -10.56 -29.02
N ALA A 9 -25.59 -9.72 -29.92
CA ALA A 9 -25.98 -9.67 -31.34
C ALA A 9 -25.07 -10.53 -32.26
N ALA A 10 -24.31 -11.48 -31.70
CA ALA A 10 -23.37 -12.36 -32.37
C ALA A 10 -22.26 -11.64 -33.16
N GLY A 11 -21.99 -10.38 -32.86
CA GLY A 11 -20.90 -9.60 -33.44
C GLY A 11 -19.65 -9.60 -32.54
N PRO A 12 -18.45 -9.40 -33.08
CA PRO A 12 -17.23 -9.32 -32.29
C PRO A 12 -17.15 -8.01 -31.50
N TYR A 13 -16.74 -8.10 -30.22
CA TYR A 13 -16.37 -6.96 -29.39
C TYR A 13 -14.86 -7.04 -29.08
N HIS A 14 -14.11 -6.04 -29.52
CA HIS A 14 -12.67 -5.96 -29.33
C HIS A 14 -12.35 -5.14 -28.09
N PHE A 15 -11.98 -5.83 -27.01
CA PHE A 15 -11.60 -5.19 -25.74
C PHE A 15 -10.15 -4.70 -25.79
N ASN A 16 -9.93 -3.48 -25.28
CA ASN A 16 -8.63 -2.92 -24.95
C ASN A 16 -8.72 -2.28 -23.56
N PHE A 17 -7.60 -2.23 -22.82
CA PHE A 17 -7.54 -1.50 -21.56
C PHE A 17 -7.63 0.02 -21.74
N HIS A 18 -7.23 0.51 -22.90
CA HIS A 18 -7.24 1.93 -23.23
C HIS A 18 -8.30 2.24 -24.31
N HIS A 19 -8.96 3.37 -24.09
CA HIS A 19 -9.77 4.03 -25.10
C HIS A 19 -9.20 5.45 -25.29
N GLY A 20 -8.46 5.70 -26.38
CA GLY A 20 -7.61 6.87 -26.51
C GLY A 20 -6.54 6.87 -25.40
N ASP A 21 -6.41 7.98 -24.70
CA ASP A 21 -5.44 8.15 -23.60
C ASP A 21 -5.96 7.62 -22.24
N LEU A 22 -7.23 7.17 -22.17
CA LEU A 22 -7.85 6.68 -20.93
C LEU A 22 -7.65 5.17 -20.81
N GLY A 23 -6.91 4.77 -19.76
CA GLY A 23 -6.58 3.38 -19.44
C GLY A 23 -7.42 2.76 -18.30
N ASN A 24 -8.49 3.44 -17.83
CA ASN A 24 -9.31 2.97 -16.74
C ASN A 24 -10.57 2.25 -17.23
N PHE A 25 -10.90 1.12 -16.59
CA PHE A 25 -12.16 0.42 -16.79
C PHE A 25 -12.70 -0.13 -15.49
N THR A 26 -13.97 -0.39 -15.42
CA THR A 26 -14.65 -0.99 -14.26
C THR A 26 -15.40 -2.24 -14.68
N ALA A 27 -15.22 -3.33 -13.94
CA ALA A 27 -16.00 -4.56 -14.09
C ALA A 27 -17.06 -4.63 -12.97
N ILE A 28 -18.32 -4.55 -13.35
CA ILE A 28 -19.46 -4.56 -12.40
C ILE A 28 -20.28 -5.83 -12.59
N GLY A 29 -20.68 -6.43 -11.47
CA GLY A 29 -21.53 -7.61 -11.45
C GLY A 29 -21.73 -8.13 -10.02
N PRO A 30 -22.76 -8.94 -9.75
CA PRO A 30 -23.01 -9.53 -8.45
C PRO A 30 -21.87 -10.48 -8.02
N SER A 31 -21.86 -10.86 -6.75
CA SER A 31 -20.92 -11.87 -6.25
C SER A 31 -21.12 -13.19 -7.02
N GLY A 32 -20.02 -13.87 -7.35
CA GLY A 32 -20.08 -15.12 -8.12
C GLY A 32 -20.27 -14.97 -9.64
N SER A 33 -20.45 -13.76 -10.18
CA SER A 33 -20.64 -13.53 -11.63
C SER A 33 -19.37 -13.70 -12.49
N GLY A 34 -18.24 -14.06 -11.91
CA GLY A 34 -17.00 -14.27 -12.65
C GLY A 34 -16.15 -13.02 -12.88
N LYS A 35 -16.38 -11.91 -12.15
CA LYS A 35 -15.58 -10.68 -12.28
C LYS A 35 -14.07 -10.92 -12.19
N THR A 36 -13.62 -11.64 -11.17
CA THR A 36 -12.20 -11.96 -10.99
C THR A 36 -11.68 -12.85 -12.12
N VAL A 37 -12.50 -13.79 -12.60
CA VAL A 37 -12.12 -14.66 -13.73
C VAL A 37 -11.91 -13.85 -15.00
N ILE A 38 -12.82 -12.93 -15.32
CA ILE A 38 -12.66 -12.10 -16.53
C ILE A 38 -11.47 -11.15 -16.41
N VAL A 39 -11.20 -10.57 -15.23
CA VAL A 39 -10.03 -9.72 -15.02
C VAL A 39 -8.73 -10.54 -15.19
N ASN A 40 -8.64 -11.71 -14.56
CA ASN A 40 -7.49 -12.61 -14.71
C ASN A 40 -7.29 -13.03 -16.17
N PHE A 41 -8.38 -13.33 -16.90
CA PHE A 41 -8.33 -13.65 -18.31
C PHE A 41 -7.78 -12.48 -19.15
N LEU A 42 -8.27 -11.26 -18.92
CA LEU A 42 -7.80 -10.07 -19.63
C LEU A 42 -6.32 -9.80 -19.35
N LEU A 43 -5.86 -9.97 -18.10
CA LEU A 43 -4.45 -9.85 -17.74
C LEU A 43 -3.60 -10.95 -18.39
N ALA A 44 -4.11 -12.18 -18.46
CA ALA A 44 -3.43 -13.27 -19.17
C ALA A 44 -3.26 -12.94 -20.67
N GLN A 45 -4.29 -12.39 -21.31
CA GLN A 45 -4.23 -11.95 -22.71
C GLN A 45 -3.27 -10.76 -22.91
N ALA A 46 -3.18 -9.86 -21.91
CA ALA A 46 -2.30 -8.70 -21.97
C ALA A 46 -0.81 -9.09 -21.90
N ARG A 47 -0.45 -10.26 -21.37
CA ARG A 47 0.95 -10.69 -21.22
C ARG A 47 1.75 -10.67 -22.52
N ARG A 48 1.11 -10.86 -23.66
CA ARG A 48 1.76 -10.75 -24.99
C ARG A 48 2.37 -9.37 -25.27
N PHE A 49 1.96 -8.35 -24.51
CA PHE A 49 2.49 -7.00 -24.59
C PHE A 49 3.54 -6.70 -23.51
N ALA A 50 3.93 -7.73 -22.72
CA ALA A 50 4.88 -7.63 -21.60
C ALA A 50 4.52 -6.51 -20.61
N PRO A 51 3.27 -6.40 -20.12
CA PRO A 51 2.91 -5.37 -19.16
C PRO A 51 3.51 -5.70 -17.79
N ARG A 52 3.76 -4.68 -17.00
CA ARG A 52 3.93 -4.81 -15.57
C ARG A 52 2.57 -4.89 -14.89
N ILE A 53 2.37 -5.89 -14.04
CA ILE A 53 1.10 -6.15 -13.34
C ILE A 53 1.31 -5.96 -11.85
N VAL A 54 0.55 -5.05 -11.23
CA VAL A 54 0.40 -4.95 -9.78
C VAL A 54 -1.07 -5.17 -9.46
N PHE A 55 -1.36 -6.19 -8.66
CA PHE A 55 -2.71 -6.62 -8.34
C PHE A 55 -2.99 -6.46 -6.84
N PHE A 56 -3.87 -5.55 -6.50
CA PHE A 56 -4.40 -5.43 -5.13
C PHE A 56 -5.68 -6.27 -5.05
N ASP A 57 -5.61 -7.36 -4.31
CA ASP A 57 -6.62 -8.40 -4.30
C ASP A 57 -7.37 -8.45 -2.97
N LYS A 58 -8.67 -8.66 -3.04
CA LYS A 58 -9.49 -9.00 -1.88
C LYS A 58 -9.96 -10.45 -2.02
N ASP A 59 -9.87 -11.21 -0.93
CA ASP A 59 -10.28 -12.62 -0.86
C ASP A 59 -9.45 -13.58 -1.74
N ARG A 60 -8.22 -13.18 -2.13
CA ARG A 60 -7.21 -14.01 -2.81
C ARG A 60 -7.65 -14.61 -4.14
N GLY A 61 -8.57 -13.95 -4.83
CA GLY A 61 -9.09 -14.44 -6.11
C GLY A 61 -8.08 -14.46 -7.26
N ALA A 62 -7.02 -13.63 -7.18
CA ALA A 62 -5.96 -13.57 -8.19
C ALA A 62 -4.69 -14.34 -7.81
N GLU A 63 -4.58 -14.91 -6.60
CA GLU A 63 -3.34 -15.56 -6.14
C GLU A 63 -2.87 -16.66 -7.08
N LEU A 64 -3.76 -17.58 -7.44
CA LEU A 64 -3.42 -18.69 -8.34
C LEU A 64 -2.94 -18.16 -9.71
N PHE A 65 -3.62 -17.16 -10.24
CA PHE A 65 -3.26 -16.55 -11.52
C PHE A 65 -1.87 -15.89 -11.45
N ILE A 66 -1.62 -15.04 -10.47
CA ILE A 66 -0.33 -14.33 -10.31
C ILE A 66 0.82 -15.32 -10.18
N ARG A 67 0.66 -16.37 -9.35
CA ARG A 67 1.68 -17.42 -9.21
C ARG A 67 1.87 -18.23 -10.49
N ALA A 68 0.80 -18.57 -11.19
CA ALA A 68 0.85 -19.34 -12.42
C ALA A 68 1.60 -18.62 -13.56
N ILE A 69 1.55 -17.27 -13.56
CA ILE A 69 2.29 -16.48 -14.54
C ILE A 69 3.75 -16.18 -14.13
N GLY A 70 4.23 -16.77 -13.02
CA GLY A 70 5.59 -16.57 -12.50
C GLY A 70 5.76 -15.34 -11.62
N GLY A 71 4.65 -14.72 -11.20
CA GLY A 71 4.65 -13.57 -10.30
C GLY A 71 4.80 -13.94 -8.82
N VAL A 72 4.98 -12.92 -8.00
CA VAL A 72 5.01 -13.00 -6.54
C VAL A 72 3.66 -12.57 -5.98
N TYR A 73 3.17 -13.28 -4.97
CA TYR A 73 1.93 -12.95 -4.28
C TYR A 73 2.17 -12.91 -2.78
N ASP A 74 2.07 -11.72 -2.20
CA ASP A 74 2.28 -11.47 -0.78
C ASP A 74 0.96 -11.46 -0.02
N VAL A 75 0.91 -12.26 1.05
CA VAL A 75 -0.25 -12.36 1.94
C VAL A 75 0.06 -11.63 3.23
N LEU A 76 -0.55 -10.47 3.42
CA LEU A 76 -0.37 -9.65 4.61
C LEU A 76 -1.17 -10.22 5.79
N ARG A 77 -0.48 -10.62 6.85
CA ARG A 77 -1.08 -11.25 8.04
C ARG A 77 -0.71 -10.51 9.31
N PRO A 78 -1.68 -10.16 10.16
CA PRO A 78 -1.39 -9.57 11.47
C PRO A 78 -0.37 -10.39 12.25
N GLY A 79 0.61 -9.72 12.85
CA GLY A 79 1.67 -10.34 13.63
C GLY A 79 2.83 -10.96 12.82
N VAL A 80 2.74 -10.98 11.49
CA VAL A 80 3.83 -11.40 10.60
C VAL A 80 4.41 -10.15 9.94
N PRO A 81 5.73 -9.88 10.03
CA PRO A 81 6.34 -8.71 9.38
C PRO A 81 5.97 -8.61 7.90
N SER A 82 5.43 -7.46 7.49
CA SER A 82 5.02 -7.22 6.10
C SER A 82 6.20 -7.02 5.15
N ARG A 83 7.36 -6.68 5.67
CA ARG A 83 8.57 -6.27 4.95
C ARG A 83 8.44 -4.90 4.27
N MET A 84 7.41 -4.13 4.62
CA MET A 84 7.22 -2.75 4.17
C MET A 84 7.89 -1.78 5.15
N ASN A 85 8.68 -0.85 4.63
CA ASN A 85 9.24 0.24 5.41
C ASN A 85 9.28 1.53 4.58
N PRO A 86 8.21 2.36 4.62
CA PRO A 86 8.16 3.59 3.84
C PRO A 86 9.30 4.59 4.12
N LEU A 87 9.89 4.55 5.33
CA LEU A 87 11.04 5.42 5.67
C LEU A 87 12.31 5.09 4.87
N ARG A 88 12.35 3.95 4.16
CA ARG A 88 13.45 3.56 3.27
C ARG A 88 13.37 4.15 1.87
N LEU A 89 12.34 4.92 1.57
CA LEU A 89 12.23 5.64 0.31
C LEU A 89 13.45 6.55 0.06
N ALA A 90 13.73 6.81 -1.21
CA ALA A 90 14.78 7.75 -1.61
C ALA A 90 14.49 9.15 -1.07
N ASP A 91 15.53 9.88 -0.69
CA ASP A 91 15.40 11.25 -0.18
C ASP A 91 15.10 12.22 -1.33
N THR A 92 13.83 12.47 -1.57
CA THR A 92 13.31 13.43 -2.53
C THR A 92 12.24 14.32 -1.88
N ALA A 93 12.01 15.50 -2.46
CA ALA A 93 10.97 16.42 -1.95
C ALA A 93 9.57 15.74 -1.94
N ASP A 94 9.25 14.95 -2.96
CA ASP A 94 7.98 14.25 -3.06
C ASP A 94 7.84 13.14 -2.00
N ASN A 95 8.90 12.37 -1.78
CA ASN A 95 8.88 11.34 -0.74
C ASN A 95 8.83 11.93 0.67
N ARG A 96 9.50 13.06 0.93
CA ARG A 96 9.36 13.78 2.20
C ARG A 96 7.92 14.24 2.42
N ARG A 97 7.28 14.82 1.40
CA ARG A 97 5.87 15.23 1.47
C ARG A 97 4.96 14.03 1.73
N PHE A 98 5.13 12.96 0.99
CA PHE A 98 4.39 11.70 1.21
C PHE A 98 4.55 11.21 2.66
N LEU A 99 5.79 11.15 3.18
CA LEU A 99 6.05 10.68 4.55
C LEU A 99 5.40 11.58 5.60
N MET A 100 5.38 12.89 5.40
CA MET A 100 4.67 13.81 6.31
C MET A 100 3.17 13.51 6.36
N GLU A 101 2.53 13.35 5.21
CA GLU A 101 1.10 13.02 5.09
C GLU A 101 0.81 11.63 5.68
N TRP A 102 1.67 10.67 5.39
CA TRP A 102 1.55 9.31 5.91
C TRP A 102 1.69 9.25 7.43
N ILE A 103 2.69 9.90 8.03
CA ILE A 103 2.84 9.99 9.50
C ILE A 103 1.64 10.71 10.12
N ALA A 104 1.17 11.80 9.51
CA ALA A 104 -0.04 12.48 9.96
C ALA A 104 -1.27 11.54 9.96
N GLN A 105 -1.38 10.67 8.97
CA GLN A 105 -2.44 9.66 8.93
C GLN A 105 -2.28 8.60 10.04
N LEU A 106 -1.05 8.14 10.32
CA LEU A 106 -0.81 7.18 11.40
C LEU A 106 -1.20 7.74 12.77
N VAL A 107 -0.80 8.98 13.07
CA VAL A 107 -1.13 9.62 14.36
C VAL A 107 -2.61 10.00 14.47
N SER A 108 -3.32 10.14 13.36
CA SER A 108 -4.76 10.43 13.33
C SER A 108 -5.64 9.18 13.38
N SER A 109 -5.06 8.01 13.54
CA SER A 109 -5.80 6.74 13.57
C SER A 109 -6.82 6.62 14.71
N ASP A 110 -6.65 7.40 15.78
CA ASP A 110 -7.58 7.55 16.90
C ASP A 110 -8.74 8.54 16.64
N GLY A 111 -8.76 9.16 15.43
CA GLY A 111 -9.73 10.18 15.03
C GLY A 111 -9.39 11.61 15.49
N ALA A 112 -8.28 11.80 16.20
CA ALA A 112 -7.83 13.14 16.59
C ALA A 112 -7.11 13.83 15.42
N PRO A 113 -7.51 15.06 15.03
CA PRO A 113 -6.83 15.80 13.97
C PRO A 113 -5.42 16.21 14.40
N VAL A 114 -4.53 16.38 13.42
CA VAL A 114 -3.19 16.93 13.63
C VAL A 114 -3.28 18.45 13.66
N THR A 115 -2.69 19.08 14.68
CA THR A 115 -2.61 20.55 14.78
C THR A 115 -1.51 21.12 13.89
N ALA A 116 -1.49 22.44 13.70
CA ALA A 116 -0.42 23.11 12.95
C ALA A 116 0.96 22.92 13.61
N GLU A 117 1.02 22.94 14.95
CA GLU A 117 2.25 22.70 15.71
C GLU A 117 2.74 21.25 15.53
N GLU A 118 1.86 20.28 15.65
CA GLU A 118 2.16 18.87 15.43
C GLU A 118 2.61 18.63 13.97
N THR A 119 2.01 19.32 12.99
CA THR A 119 2.44 19.25 11.60
C THR A 119 3.88 19.73 11.43
N ALA A 120 4.25 20.82 12.08
CA ALA A 120 5.64 21.31 12.07
C ALA A 120 6.60 20.32 12.71
N GLN A 121 6.21 19.71 13.83
CA GLN A 121 6.99 18.68 14.53
C GLN A 121 7.17 17.42 13.65
N ILE A 122 6.12 16.97 12.96
CA ILE A 122 6.19 15.84 12.01
C ILE A 122 7.17 16.18 10.87
N LYS A 123 7.11 17.41 10.34
CA LYS A 123 8.02 17.85 9.29
C LYS A 123 9.48 17.78 9.75
N GLU A 124 9.79 18.33 10.92
CA GLU A 124 11.15 18.30 11.48
C GLU A 124 11.65 16.86 11.69
N ALA A 125 10.79 15.98 12.20
CA ALA A 125 11.11 14.56 12.40
C ALA A 125 11.36 13.84 11.07
N VAL A 126 10.56 14.09 10.03
CA VAL A 126 10.76 13.53 8.70
C VAL A 126 12.06 14.05 8.10
N ASP A 127 12.33 15.35 8.18
CA ASP A 127 13.58 15.94 7.68
C ASP A 127 14.81 15.34 8.36
N ALA A 128 14.77 15.17 9.69
CA ALA A 128 15.85 14.54 10.46
C ALA A 128 16.03 13.07 10.10
N SER A 129 14.93 12.32 9.98
CA SER A 129 14.97 10.90 9.58
C SER A 129 15.56 10.72 8.18
N MET A 130 15.15 11.56 7.22
CA MET A 130 15.63 11.46 5.85
C MET A 130 17.10 11.88 5.70
N ALA A 131 17.61 12.74 6.60
CA ALA A 131 19.03 13.09 6.67
C ALA A 131 19.89 11.95 7.28
N ALA A 132 19.29 11.04 8.05
CA ALA A 132 20.00 9.90 8.64
C ALA A 132 20.33 8.84 7.59
N PRO A 133 21.40 8.03 7.80
CA PRO A 133 21.69 6.90 6.93
C PRO A 133 20.50 5.96 6.82
N GLN A 134 20.20 5.51 5.62
CA GLN A 134 19.03 4.69 5.32
C GLN A 134 18.94 3.43 6.22
N ALA A 135 20.07 2.86 6.63
CA ALA A 135 20.12 1.70 7.52
C ALA A 135 19.43 1.92 8.89
N TYR A 136 19.34 3.15 9.34
CA TYR A 136 18.71 3.50 10.64
C TYR A 136 17.27 4.00 10.52
N ARG A 137 16.74 4.11 9.30
CA ARG A 137 15.39 4.59 9.07
C ARG A 137 14.38 3.46 9.29
N GLN A 138 13.85 3.38 10.51
CA GLN A 138 12.83 2.45 10.94
C GLN A 138 11.83 3.20 11.83
N LEU A 139 10.58 2.76 11.85
CA LEU A 139 9.51 3.48 12.55
C LEU A 139 9.79 3.57 14.06
N SER A 140 10.31 2.52 14.67
CA SER A 140 10.75 2.51 16.08
C SER A 140 11.86 3.53 16.40
N SER A 141 12.73 3.84 15.44
CA SER A 141 13.73 4.92 15.59
C SER A 141 13.13 6.29 15.31
N PHE A 142 12.24 6.38 14.33
CA PHE A 142 11.58 7.62 13.92
C PHE A 142 10.74 8.23 15.06
N VAL A 143 10.00 7.41 15.80
CA VAL A 143 9.13 7.90 16.87
C VAL A 143 9.88 8.62 17.99
N GLU A 144 11.16 8.34 18.17
CA GLU A 144 11.98 9.06 19.15
C GLU A 144 12.19 10.54 18.75
N LEU A 145 12.12 10.85 17.44
CA LEU A 145 12.16 12.22 16.93
C LEU A 145 10.83 12.99 17.19
N LEU A 146 9.75 12.27 17.47
CA LEU A 146 8.44 12.83 17.82
C LEU A 146 8.30 13.08 19.33
N ARG A 147 9.29 12.67 20.15
CA ARG A 147 9.29 13.03 21.55
C ARG A 147 9.38 14.52 21.69
N GLY A 148 8.30 15.15 22.18
CA GLY A 148 8.30 16.54 22.58
C GLY A 148 9.15 16.76 23.84
N SER A 149 9.20 18.03 24.30
CA SER A 149 9.91 18.44 25.50
C SER A 149 9.56 17.64 26.75
N ASP A 150 10.28 17.85 27.83
CA ASP A 150 10.39 17.18 29.14
C ASP A 150 9.12 16.67 29.86
N ARG A 151 7.92 16.80 29.29
CA ARG A 151 6.66 16.32 29.87
C ARG A 151 5.82 15.59 28.82
N PRO A 152 5.96 14.26 28.70
CA PRO A 152 5.10 13.47 27.82
C PRO A 152 3.64 13.63 28.23
N HIS A 153 2.79 14.03 27.28
CA HIS A 153 1.35 14.01 27.44
C HIS A 153 0.79 12.70 26.87
N ALA A 154 -0.23 12.14 27.52
CA ALA A 154 -0.87 10.89 27.06
C ALA A 154 -1.47 10.96 25.64
N LYS A 155 -1.50 12.14 25.03
CA LYS A 155 -2.03 12.41 23.69
C LYS A 155 -1.03 13.09 22.76
N ASP A 156 0.25 13.13 23.11
CA ASP A 156 1.28 13.65 22.20
C ASP A 156 1.51 12.71 20.99
N LEU A 157 2.23 13.19 19.99
CA LEU A 157 2.50 12.42 18.78
C LEU A 157 3.18 11.08 19.07
N TYR A 158 4.10 11.05 20.04
CA TYR A 158 4.79 9.83 20.45
C TYR A 158 3.82 8.79 20.99
N ALA A 159 2.88 9.20 21.86
CA ALA A 159 1.88 8.32 22.45
C ALA A 159 0.89 7.81 21.37
N ARG A 160 0.47 8.68 20.45
CA ARG A 160 -0.45 8.34 19.33
C ARG A 160 0.19 7.36 18.33
N MET A 161 1.52 7.33 18.23
CA MET A 161 2.25 6.38 17.40
C MET A 161 2.40 4.98 18.01
N ARG A 162 2.08 4.79 19.32
CA ARG A 162 2.26 3.50 20.01
C ARG A 162 1.71 2.27 19.31
N PRO A 163 0.56 2.29 18.64
CA PRO A 163 0.05 1.12 17.92
C PRO A 163 0.95 0.67 16.77
N TRP A 164 1.79 1.56 16.21
CA TRP A 164 2.47 1.35 14.94
C TRP A 164 3.92 0.87 15.04
N TRP A 165 4.51 0.80 16.22
CA TRP A 165 5.91 0.44 16.40
C TRP A 165 6.17 -0.49 17.60
N GLY A 166 7.30 -1.17 17.58
CA GLY A 166 7.77 -2.05 18.66
C GLY A 166 6.82 -3.21 18.93
N LYS A 167 6.13 -3.16 20.06
CA LYS A 167 5.11 -4.16 20.48
C LYS A 167 3.67 -3.69 20.18
N GLY A 168 3.50 -2.64 19.42
CA GLY A 168 2.19 -2.12 19.01
C GLY A 168 1.44 -3.12 18.13
N GLU A 169 0.12 -3.06 18.18
CA GLU A 169 -0.79 -3.98 17.47
C GLU A 169 -0.54 -4.01 15.95
N HIS A 170 -0.15 -2.85 15.38
CA HIS A 170 0.05 -2.65 13.94
C HIS A 170 1.54 -2.57 13.54
N ALA A 171 2.48 -2.75 14.50
CA ALA A 171 3.93 -2.65 14.23
C ALA A 171 4.39 -3.59 13.12
N TRP A 172 3.78 -4.78 13.00
CA TRP A 172 4.07 -5.77 11.97
C TRP A 172 3.96 -5.22 10.55
N LEU A 173 3.15 -4.18 10.33
CA LEU A 173 2.87 -3.64 9.00
C LEU A 173 4.01 -2.74 8.50
N PHE A 174 4.51 -1.82 9.33
CA PHE A 174 5.45 -0.79 8.87
C PHE A 174 6.75 -0.68 9.68
N ASP A 175 6.83 -1.26 10.88
CA ASP A 175 8.04 -1.20 11.71
C ASP A 175 9.03 -2.31 11.34
N ASN A 176 9.41 -2.37 10.06
CA ASN A 176 10.33 -3.37 9.54
C ASN A 176 11.73 -2.78 9.35
N PRO A 177 12.80 -3.57 9.59
CA PRO A 177 14.19 -3.10 9.49
C PRO A 177 14.63 -2.76 8.07
N ALA A 178 13.98 -3.32 7.08
CA ALA A 178 14.24 -3.09 5.66
C ALA A 178 12.92 -3.01 4.88
N ASP A 179 12.95 -2.39 3.72
CA ASP A 179 11.90 -2.51 2.72
C ASP A 179 12.32 -3.60 1.73
N GLU A 180 11.63 -4.73 1.78
CA GLU A 180 11.95 -5.92 0.97
C GLU A 180 10.83 -6.22 -0.06
N ILE A 181 9.96 -5.26 -0.32
CA ILE A 181 8.96 -5.41 -1.38
C ILE A 181 9.66 -5.32 -2.74
N ASP A 182 9.79 -6.47 -3.40
CA ASP A 182 10.42 -6.54 -4.72
C ASP A 182 9.43 -6.11 -5.82
N LEU A 183 9.40 -4.81 -6.07
CA LEU A 183 8.59 -4.24 -7.16
C LEU A 183 9.24 -4.43 -8.55
N SER A 184 10.37 -5.09 -8.69
CA SER A 184 11.03 -5.30 -9.99
C SER A 184 10.39 -6.42 -10.82
N ARG A 185 9.56 -7.26 -10.21
CA ARG A 185 8.88 -8.37 -10.87
C ARG A 185 7.83 -7.89 -11.86
N ASP A 186 7.68 -8.64 -12.95
CA ASP A 186 6.66 -8.33 -13.98
C ASP A 186 5.22 -8.49 -13.46
N ALA A 187 4.99 -9.36 -12.48
CA ALA A 187 3.70 -9.55 -11.86
C ALA A 187 3.82 -9.67 -10.33
N ILE A 188 3.06 -8.83 -9.63
CA ILE A 188 3.02 -8.80 -8.16
C ILE A 188 1.55 -8.73 -7.73
N GLY A 189 1.16 -9.54 -6.76
CA GLY A 189 -0.14 -9.48 -6.11
C GLY A 189 0.00 -9.26 -4.62
N PHE A 190 -0.92 -8.52 -4.05
CA PHE A 190 -1.03 -8.31 -2.61
C PHE A 190 -2.42 -8.72 -2.13
N ASP A 191 -2.48 -9.60 -1.12
CA ASP A 191 -3.72 -9.87 -0.40
C ASP A 191 -4.03 -8.70 0.54
N MET A 192 -4.99 -7.87 0.15
CA MET A 192 -5.41 -6.68 0.89
C MET A 192 -6.59 -6.97 1.83
N THR A 193 -7.06 -8.21 1.93
CA THR A 193 -8.29 -8.57 2.66
C THR A 193 -8.30 -7.98 4.07
N ARG A 194 -7.27 -8.25 4.86
CA ARG A 194 -7.17 -7.76 6.23
C ARG A 194 -7.03 -6.25 6.35
N LEU A 195 -6.31 -5.62 5.42
CA LEU A 195 -6.13 -4.17 5.40
C LEU A 195 -7.43 -3.45 5.01
N LEU A 196 -8.19 -3.99 4.06
CA LEU A 196 -9.44 -3.39 3.61
C LEU A 196 -10.58 -3.57 4.60
N ASP A 197 -10.57 -4.63 5.40
CA ASP A 197 -11.58 -4.91 6.41
C ASP A 197 -11.35 -4.12 7.71
N ASP A 198 -10.13 -3.61 7.95
CA ASP A 198 -9.78 -2.81 9.11
C ASP A 198 -9.72 -1.31 8.74
N PRO A 199 -10.63 -0.48 9.28
CA PRO A 199 -10.65 0.95 8.99
C PRO A 199 -9.37 1.70 9.38
N VAL A 200 -8.67 1.24 10.44
CA VAL A 200 -7.43 1.86 10.92
C VAL A 200 -6.28 1.56 9.97
N LEU A 201 -6.17 0.33 9.48
CA LEU A 201 -5.09 -0.08 8.59
C LEU A 201 -5.31 0.35 7.14
N ARG A 202 -6.58 0.47 6.71
CA ARG A 202 -6.95 0.71 5.31
C ARG A 202 -6.28 1.94 4.73
N THR A 203 -6.47 3.09 5.37
CA THR A 203 -5.99 4.37 4.80
C THR A 203 -4.46 4.41 4.72
N PRO A 204 -3.68 4.18 5.81
CA PRO A 204 -2.24 4.27 5.72
C PRO A 204 -1.59 3.19 4.84
N ALA A 205 -2.27 2.06 4.60
CA ALA A 205 -1.78 1.01 3.72
C ALA A 205 -2.07 1.28 2.23
N MET A 206 -3.03 2.16 1.93
CA MET A 206 -3.44 2.50 0.57
C MET A 206 -2.81 3.82 0.06
N MET A 207 -2.06 4.52 0.91
CA MET A 207 -1.26 5.69 0.53
C MET A 207 0.01 5.27 -0.19
#